data_d92528cc90b222302e08d59d7e5e7f48
#
_entry.id   d92528cc90b222302e08d59d7e5e7f48
#
_cell.length_a   1.000
_cell.length_b   1.000
_cell.length_c   1.000
_cell.angle_alpha   90.00
_cell.angle_beta   90.00
_cell.angle_gamma   90.00
#
_symmetry.space_group_name_H-M   'P 1'
#
loop_
_entity.id
_entity.type
_entity.pdbx_description
1 polymer ?
#
loop_
_entity_poly.entity_id
_entity_poly.type
_entity_poly.pdbx_seq_one_letter_code
_entity_poly.pdbx_strand_id
1 'polypeptide(L)'
;MLGFNVTAETFPYDNRPVSPLMDMTFDQWWFHGHLAYPPHPEDVFELPAGTNVTTQIGCNKGATDFFASSEGGDIRSGNDPCPGSPPSEYHTNGIDDVKGCALAIAYKDDFNATQPEDFTVFSINQTCVWSRFTEFSVPDRMPPCPNGKCICAWFWIHSQDSGGEQSS
;
A
#
# COMPACT_ATOMS: atom_id res chain seq x y z
N MET A 1 4.90 1.17 1.70
CA MET A 1 4.48 2.44 1.09
C MET A 1 4.29 3.45 2.20
N LEU A 2 4.81 4.65 2.08
CA LEU A 2 4.60 5.73 3.05
C LEU A 2 3.19 6.29 2.84
N GLY A 3 2.43 6.42 3.88
CA GLY A 3 1.03 6.82 3.73
C GLY A 3 0.38 7.28 5.02
N PHE A 4 -0.91 7.43 4.95
CA PHE A 4 -1.73 7.85 6.06
C PHE A 4 -1.49 6.99 7.30
N ASN A 5 -1.44 7.61 8.47
CA ASN A 5 -1.21 6.97 9.76
C ASN A 5 0.13 6.22 9.91
N VAL A 6 0.92 6.06 8.85
CA VAL A 6 2.21 5.35 8.90
C VAL A 6 3.30 6.23 9.48
N THR A 7 3.37 7.46 9.01
CA THR A 7 4.31 8.48 9.45
C THR A 7 3.65 9.57 10.30
N ALA A 8 2.33 9.47 10.52
CA ALA A 8 1.60 10.43 11.32
C ALA A 8 2.10 10.46 12.75
N GLU A 9 2.24 11.67 13.31
CA GLU A 9 2.76 11.90 14.65
C GLU A 9 1.95 11.17 15.73
N THR A 10 0.64 11.02 15.54
CA THR A 10 -0.26 10.40 16.52
C THR A 10 -0.11 8.87 16.61
N PHE A 11 0.33 8.20 15.53
CA PHE A 11 0.46 6.75 15.49
C PHE A 11 1.82 6.29 14.93
N PRO A 12 2.94 6.85 15.37
CA PRO A 12 4.25 6.53 14.79
C PRO A 12 4.67 5.07 15.00
N TYR A 13 4.10 4.42 16.00
CA TYR A 13 4.44 3.03 16.38
C TYR A 13 3.31 2.03 16.14
N ASP A 14 2.24 2.44 15.47
CA ASP A 14 1.15 1.49 15.15
C ASP A 14 1.66 0.46 14.13
N ASN A 15 1.84 -0.75 14.61
CA ASN A 15 2.38 -1.88 13.84
C ASN A 15 1.30 -2.88 13.42
N ARG A 16 0.04 -2.55 13.64
CA ARG A 16 -1.08 -3.42 13.26
C ARG A 16 -1.24 -3.44 11.74
N PRO A 17 -1.58 -4.61 11.17
CA PRO A 17 -1.97 -4.67 9.77
C PRO A 17 -3.25 -3.86 9.52
N VAL A 18 -3.45 -3.44 8.29
CA VAL A 18 -4.72 -2.81 7.88
C VAL A 18 -5.86 -3.82 7.94
N SER A 19 -7.05 -3.36 8.26
CA SER A 19 -8.24 -4.20 8.28
C SER A 19 -8.85 -4.32 6.90
N PRO A 20 -9.49 -5.48 6.56
CA PRO A 20 -10.28 -5.61 5.33
C PRO A 20 -11.38 -4.54 5.23
N LEU A 21 -11.64 -4.07 4.00
CA LEU A 21 -12.65 -3.04 3.72
C LEU A 21 -14.04 -3.64 3.52
N MET A 22 -14.49 -4.44 4.49
CA MET A 22 -15.79 -5.12 4.46
C MET A 22 -16.75 -4.47 5.45
N ASP A 23 -18.01 -4.36 5.03
CA ASP A 23 -19.13 -3.87 5.88
C ASP A 23 -18.87 -2.49 6.52
N MET A 24 -18.09 -1.64 5.85
CA MET A 24 -17.76 -0.30 6.31
C MET A 24 -18.56 0.76 5.56
N THR A 25 -18.86 1.87 6.25
CA THR A 25 -19.36 3.08 5.60
C THR A 25 -18.24 3.75 4.79
N PHE A 26 -18.58 4.64 3.85
CA PHE A 26 -17.59 5.38 3.06
C PHE A 26 -16.53 6.06 3.95
N ASP A 27 -16.94 6.79 4.97
CA ASP A 27 -16.02 7.50 5.87
C ASP A 27 -15.12 6.58 6.69
N GLN A 28 -15.50 5.32 6.86
CA GLN A 28 -14.70 4.35 7.59
C GLN A 28 -13.63 3.69 6.72
N TRP A 29 -13.96 3.40 5.45
CA TRP A 29 -13.00 2.73 4.58
C TRP A 29 -12.15 3.71 3.75
N TRP A 30 -12.70 4.89 3.41
CA TRP A 30 -11.98 5.87 2.61
C TRP A 30 -10.74 6.37 3.37
N PHE A 31 -9.56 6.12 2.82
CA PHE A 31 -8.27 6.30 3.49
C PHE A 31 -8.24 5.68 4.91
N HIS A 32 -8.95 4.57 5.13
CA HIS A 32 -9.12 3.92 6.44
C HIS A 32 -9.56 4.88 7.57
N GLY A 33 -10.35 5.89 7.25
CA GLY A 33 -10.76 6.92 8.20
C GLY A 33 -9.65 7.84 8.70
N HIS A 34 -8.49 7.85 8.05
CA HIS A 34 -7.30 8.57 8.52
C HIS A 34 -7.02 9.89 7.78
N LEU A 35 -8.00 10.47 7.09
CA LEU A 35 -7.83 11.76 6.40
C LEU A 35 -7.30 12.88 7.29
N ALA A 36 -7.56 12.84 8.61
CA ALA A 36 -7.03 13.80 9.57
C ALA A 36 -5.53 13.60 9.90
N TYR A 37 -4.93 12.52 9.43
CA TYR A 37 -3.53 12.15 9.72
C TYR A 37 -2.77 11.89 8.41
N PRO A 38 -2.61 12.89 7.54
CA PRO A 38 -1.94 12.74 6.26
C PRO A 38 -0.44 12.41 6.44
N PRO A 39 0.20 11.84 5.42
CA PRO A 39 1.65 11.64 5.43
C PRO A 39 2.40 12.97 5.52
N HIS A 40 3.64 12.92 5.97
CA HIS A 40 4.51 14.10 5.95
C HIS A 40 4.72 14.58 4.50
N PRO A 41 4.81 15.90 4.26
CA PRO A 41 4.97 16.44 2.90
C PRO A 41 6.22 15.93 2.16
N GLU A 42 7.25 15.52 2.88
CA GLU A 42 8.49 14.95 2.35
C GLU A 42 8.39 13.46 2.00
N ASP A 43 7.36 12.77 2.48
CA ASP A 43 7.13 11.36 2.19
C ASP A 43 6.56 11.20 0.78
N VAL A 44 7.44 11.07 -0.20
CA VAL A 44 7.09 10.94 -1.61
C VAL A 44 7.50 9.58 -2.14
N PHE A 45 6.57 8.88 -2.77
CA PHE A 45 6.84 7.69 -3.56
C PHE A 45 7.06 8.09 -5.02
N GLU A 46 8.31 8.06 -5.46
CA GLU A 46 8.66 8.45 -6.81
C GLU A 46 8.25 7.40 -7.84
N LEU A 47 7.59 7.85 -8.91
CA LEU A 47 7.12 7.02 -10.03
C LEU A 47 7.69 7.54 -11.36
N PRO A 48 8.99 7.34 -11.65
CA PRO A 48 9.57 7.82 -12.91
C PRO A 48 8.97 7.09 -14.10
N ALA A 49 8.45 7.83 -15.08
CA ALA A 49 7.83 7.27 -16.27
C ALA A 49 8.80 6.35 -17.04
N GLY A 50 8.32 5.23 -17.55
CA GLY A 50 9.11 4.27 -18.31
C GLY A 50 10.05 3.39 -17.47
N THR A 51 9.91 3.36 -16.15
CA THR A 51 10.75 2.54 -15.27
C THR A 51 9.93 1.53 -14.48
N ASN A 52 10.62 0.62 -13.79
CA ASN A 52 10.01 -0.18 -12.74
C ASN A 52 10.29 0.46 -11.38
N VAL A 53 9.33 0.38 -10.48
CA VAL A 53 9.48 0.76 -9.08
C VAL A 53 9.29 -0.45 -8.19
N THR A 54 10.12 -0.57 -7.16
CA THR A 54 10.02 -1.67 -6.19
C THR A 54 9.34 -1.18 -4.92
N THR A 55 8.29 -1.88 -4.52
CA THR A 55 7.63 -1.67 -3.23
C THR A 55 8.06 -2.74 -2.24
N GLN A 56 7.93 -2.45 -0.96
CA GLN A 56 8.07 -3.45 0.09
C GLN A 56 6.71 -3.80 0.66
N ILE A 57 6.38 -5.08 0.63
CA ILE A 57 5.20 -5.66 1.26
C ILE A 57 5.63 -6.28 2.59
N GLY A 58 4.86 -6.08 3.62
CA GLY A 58 5.13 -6.64 4.95
C GLY A 58 3.85 -6.81 5.74
N CYS A 59 3.75 -7.87 6.54
CA CYS A 59 2.62 -8.10 7.42
C CYS A 59 2.53 -7.07 8.57
N ASN A 60 3.61 -6.36 8.84
CA ASN A 60 3.65 -5.23 9.74
C ASN A 60 4.84 -4.31 9.40
N LYS A 61 4.92 -3.16 10.05
CA LYS A 61 5.99 -2.17 9.83
C LYS A 61 7.40 -2.73 10.09
N GLY A 62 7.57 -3.61 11.08
CA GLY A 62 8.86 -4.22 11.40
C GLY A 62 9.43 -5.10 10.29
N ALA A 63 8.60 -5.57 9.34
CA ALA A 63 9.03 -6.32 8.17
C ALA A 63 9.50 -5.43 7.01
N THR A 64 9.48 -4.11 7.15
CA THR A 64 9.94 -3.16 6.14
C THR A 64 11.24 -2.48 6.53
N ASP A 65 12.05 -2.08 5.55
CA ASP A 65 13.31 -1.39 5.82
C ASP A 65 13.11 -0.01 6.47
N PHE A 66 12.00 0.64 6.19
CA PHE A 66 11.68 1.95 6.74
C PHE A 66 11.44 1.91 8.25
N PHE A 67 10.79 0.86 8.75
CA PHE A 67 10.41 0.72 10.16
C PHE A 67 11.13 -0.42 10.89
N ALA A 68 12.27 -0.86 10.38
CA ALA A 68 13.01 -2.00 10.93
C ALA A 68 13.27 -1.94 12.45
N SER A 69 13.34 -0.73 13.02
CA SER A 69 13.56 -0.48 14.46
C SER A 69 12.30 -0.04 15.20
N SER A 70 11.09 -0.16 14.58
CA SER A 70 9.84 0.20 15.22
C SER A 70 9.44 -0.77 16.34
N GLU A 71 8.41 -0.41 17.09
CA GLU A 71 7.78 -1.34 18.05
C GLU A 71 7.39 -2.64 17.31
N GLY A 72 7.70 -3.77 17.92
CA GLY A 72 7.62 -5.09 17.27
C GLY A 72 8.95 -5.60 16.73
N GLY A 73 9.97 -4.73 16.66
CA GLY A 73 11.33 -5.08 16.29
C GLY A 73 11.55 -5.34 14.81
N ASP A 74 12.78 -5.65 14.46
CA ASP A 74 13.18 -6.02 13.11
C ASP A 74 12.92 -7.51 12.89
N ILE A 75 11.94 -7.83 12.06
CA ILE A 75 11.56 -9.20 11.69
C ILE A 75 11.87 -9.51 10.22
N ARG A 76 12.65 -8.67 9.54
CA ARG A 76 13.00 -8.88 8.14
C ARG A 76 13.77 -10.17 7.94
N SER A 77 13.42 -10.92 6.90
CA SER A 77 14.15 -12.12 6.49
C SER A 77 14.00 -12.37 5.00
N GLY A 78 15.08 -12.20 4.25
CA GLY A 78 15.11 -12.43 2.81
C GLY A 78 13.99 -11.68 2.07
N ASN A 79 13.27 -12.39 1.20
CA ASN A 79 12.15 -11.87 0.43
C ASN A 79 10.77 -12.33 0.96
N ASP A 80 10.72 -12.79 2.20
CA ASP A 80 9.48 -13.16 2.87
C ASP A 80 8.81 -11.92 3.46
N PRO A 81 7.58 -11.57 3.09
CA PRO A 81 6.88 -10.41 3.61
C PRO A 81 6.41 -10.59 5.07
N CYS A 82 6.26 -11.83 5.54
CA CYS A 82 5.81 -12.14 6.89
C CYS A 82 6.61 -13.29 7.51
N PRO A 83 7.90 -13.07 7.82
CA PRO A 83 8.79 -14.13 8.29
C PRO A 83 8.26 -14.88 9.51
N GLY A 84 8.22 -16.21 9.38
CA GLY A 84 7.77 -17.10 10.45
C GLY A 84 6.25 -17.30 10.52
N SER A 85 5.49 -16.68 9.63
CA SER A 85 4.02 -16.83 9.55
C SER A 85 3.60 -17.75 8.40
N PRO A 86 2.44 -18.42 8.52
CA PRO A 86 1.90 -19.22 7.43
C PRO A 86 1.35 -18.36 6.30
N PRO A 87 1.14 -18.92 5.09
CA PRO A 87 0.56 -18.19 3.95
C PRO A 87 -0.84 -17.59 4.21
N SER A 88 -1.56 -18.08 5.21
CA SER A 88 -2.84 -17.51 5.64
C SER A 88 -2.75 -16.04 6.10
N GLU A 89 -1.58 -15.57 6.52
CA GLU A 89 -1.35 -14.15 6.81
C GLU A 89 -1.39 -13.27 5.56
N TYR A 90 -1.30 -13.88 4.37
CA TYR A 90 -1.45 -13.22 3.07
C TYR A 90 -2.82 -13.45 2.46
N HIS A 91 -3.78 -13.94 3.24
CA HIS A 91 -5.12 -14.33 2.79
C HIS A 91 -5.09 -15.26 1.57
N THR A 92 -4.19 -16.26 1.59
CA THR A 92 -3.99 -17.22 0.51
C THR A 92 -3.59 -18.59 1.06
N ASN A 93 -3.84 -19.64 0.28
CA ASN A 93 -3.38 -20.99 0.58
C ASN A 93 -2.01 -21.31 -0.07
N GLY A 94 -1.52 -20.44 -0.90
CA GLY A 94 -0.26 -20.58 -1.62
C GLY A 94 -0.17 -19.62 -2.81
N ILE A 95 0.95 -19.62 -3.50
CA ILE A 95 1.21 -18.68 -4.61
C ILE A 95 0.16 -18.77 -5.72
N ASP A 96 -0.36 -19.98 -6.00
CA ASP A 96 -1.36 -20.20 -7.06
C ASP A 96 -2.74 -19.61 -6.72
N ASP A 97 -2.96 -19.24 -5.46
CA ASP A 97 -4.20 -18.64 -4.98
C ASP A 97 -4.11 -17.11 -4.82
N VAL A 98 -2.93 -16.54 -4.97
CA VAL A 98 -2.72 -15.09 -4.92
C VAL A 98 -3.48 -14.40 -6.05
N LYS A 99 -4.19 -13.30 -5.75
CA LYS A 99 -5.00 -12.55 -6.73
C LYS A 99 -4.30 -11.29 -7.26
N GLY A 100 -3.32 -10.80 -6.55
CA GLY A 100 -2.48 -9.70 -6.98
C GLY A 100 -2.81 -8.34 -6.39
N CYS A 101 -1.99 -7.38 -6.75
CA CYS A 101 -2.11 -5.97 -6.34
C CYS A 101 -2.05 -5.03 -7.53
N ALA A 102 -2.54 -3.83 -7.33
CA ALA A 102 -2.49 -2.76 -8.32
C ALA A 102 -1.99 -1.45 -7.70
N LEU A 103 -1.33 -0.65 -8.51
CA LEU A 103 -1.11 0.77 -8.23
C LEU A 103 -2.07 1.61 -9.06
N ALA A 104 -2.70 2.57 -8.41
CA ALA A 104 -3.57 3.55 -9.04
C ALA A 104 -3.15 4.97 -8.66
N ILE A 105 -3.46 5.93 -9.52
CA ILE A 105 -3.10 7.33 -9.33
C ILE A 105 -4.30 8.23 -9.54
N ALA A 106 -4.46 9.20 -8.66
CA ALA A 106 -5.34 10.34 -8.84
C ALA A 106 -4.49 11.58 -9.08
N TYR A 107 -4.72 12.29 -10.20
CA TYR A 107 -4.00 13.52 -10.55
C TYR A 107 -4.52 14.72 -9.75
N LYS A 108 -4.52 14.55 -8.44
CA LYS A 108 -4.92 15.54 -7.42
C LYS A 108 -3.89 15.53 -6.28
N ASP A 109 -3.79 16.63 -5.56
CA ASP A 109 -2.91 16.80 -4.41
C ASP A 109 -3.67 17.14 -3.11
N ASP A 110 -5.00 17.28 -3.20
CA ASP A 110 -5.88 17.47 -2.05
C ASP A 110 -6.65 16.18 -1.74
N PHE A 111 -6.30 15.53 -0.65
CA PHE A 111 -6.94 14.29 -0.20
C PHE A 111 -8.43 14.46 0.10
N ASN A 112 -8.85 15.62 0.62
CA ASN A 112 -10.25 15.88 0.96
C ASN A 112 -11.12 16.09 -0.28
N ALA A 113 -10.51 16.51 -1.39
CA ALA A 113 -11.19 16.70 -2.68
C ALA A 113 -11.08 15.48 -3.60
N THR A 114 -10.47 14.39 -3.15
CA THR A 114 -10.25 13.18 -3.94
C THR A 114 -11.34 12.16 -3.66
N GLN A 115 -11.85 11.56 -4.74
CA GLN A 115 -12.90 10.54 -4.70
C GLN A 115 -12.41 9.24 -5.37
N PRO A 116 -13.03 8.09 -5.14
CA PRO A 116 -12.64 6.83 -5.77
C PRO A 116 -12.57 6.90 -7.31
N GLU A 117 -13.47 7.65 -7.92
CA GLU A 117 -13.57 7.83 -9.38
C GLU A 117 -12.41 8.61 -9.99
N ASP A 118 -11.63 9.30 -9.17
CA ASP A 118 -10.45 10.04 -9.62
C ASP A 118 -9.24 9.12 -9.88
N PHE A 119 -9.28 7.90 -9.36
CA PHE A 119 -8.17 6.96 -9.50
C PHE A 119 -8.20 6.19 -10.81
N THR A 120 -7.04 6.10 -11.43
CA THR A 120 -6.80 5.25 -12.59
C THR A 120 -5.72 4.23 -12.28
N VAL A 121 -6.03 2.93 -12.43
CA VAL A 121 -5.04 1.87 -12.29
C VAL A 121 -4.04 1.97 -13.45
N PHE A 122 -2.75 2.00 -13.14
CA PHE A 122 -1.68 2.10 -14.12
C PHE A 122 -0.71 0.91 -14.10
N SER A 123 -0.68 0.14 -13.03
CA SER A 123 0.23 -1.01 -12.92
C SER A 123 -0.40 -2.12 -12.08
N ILE A 124 -0.14 -3.37 -12.47
CA ILE A 124 -0.65 -4.56 -11.79
C ILE A 124 0.50 -5.56 -11.60
N ASN A 125 0.57 -6.19 -10.42
CA ASN A 125 1.42 -7.33 -10.17
C ASN A 125 0.56 -8.50 -9.67
N GLN A 126 0.53 -9.59 -10.43
CA GLN A 126 -0.35 -10.75 -10.16
C GLN A 126 0.17 -11.66 -9.03
N THR A 127 1.43 -11.56 -8.65
CA THR A 127 2.04 -12.36 -7.58
C THR A 127 2.23 -11.60 -6.27
N CYS A 128 1.88 -10.34 -6.23
CA CYS A 128 1.75 -9.57 -4.99
C CYS A 128 0.60 -10.20 -4.17
N VAL A 129 0.76 -10.42 -2.95
CA VAL A 129 1.69 -10.05 -1.89
C VAL A 129 2.69 -11.18 -1.50
N TRP A 130 2.96 -12.10 -2.44
CA TRP A 130 3.75 -13.29 -2.13
C TRP A 130 5.20 -12.98 -1.77
N SER A 131 5.74 -11.90 -2.29
CA SER A 131 7.12 -11.50 -2.05
C SER A 131 7.22 -10.12 -1.40
N ARG A 132 8.18 -9.96 -0.48
CA ARG A 132 8.45 -8.68 0.17
C ARG A 132 8.81 -7.59 -0.84
N PHE A 133 9.63 -7.91 -1.82
CA PHE A 133 9.98 -6.98 -2.89
C PHE A 133 9.10 -7.24 -4.10
N THR A 134 8.24 -6.27 -4.41
CA THR A 134 7.28 -6.36 -5.51
C THR A 134 7.51 -5.22 -6.48
N GLU A 135 7.70 -5.56 -7.76
CA GLU A 135 7.91 -4.59 -8.82
C GLU A 135 6.61 -4.20 -9.50
N PHE A 136 6.50 -2.92 -9.82
CA PHE A 136 5.43 -2.35 -10.63
C PHE A 136 6.02 -1.53 -11.77
N SER A 137 5.52 -1.74 -12.97
CA SER A 137 5.94 -0.97 -14.14
C SER A 137 5.20 0.36 -14.21
N VAL A 138 5.95 1.44 -14.38
CA VAL A 138 5.38 2.78 -14.62
C VAL A 138 5.32 3.02 -16.13
N PRO A 139 4.16 3.40 -16.70
CA PRO A 139 4.02 3.62 -18.13
C PRO A 139 4.98 4.68 -18.68
N ASP A 140 5.51 4.46 -19.89
CA ASP A 140 6.43 5.39 -20.55
C ASP A 140 5.87 6.81 -20.73
N ARG A 141 4.55 6.90 -20.93
CA ARG A 141 3.82 8.14 -21.14
C ARG A 141 2.96 8.57 -19.95
N MET A 142 3.35 8.16 -18.74
CA MET A 142 2.67 8.61 -17.54
C MET A 142 2.77 10.14 -17.42
N PRO A 143 1.65 10.87 -17.38
CA PRO A 143 1.69 12.33 -17.29
C PRO A 143 2.32 12.79 -15.96
N PRO A 144 2.99 13.95 -15.95
CA PRO A 144 3.46 14.54 -14.71
C PRO A 144 2.29 14.96 -13.82
N CYS A 145 2.51 14.90 -12.52
CA CYS A 145 1.53 15.39 -11.55
C CYS A 145 1.34 16.92 -11.69
N PRO A 146 0.11 17.44 -11.65
CA PRO A 146 -0.16 18.88 -11.64
C PRO A 146 0.65 19.59 -10.55
N ASN A 147 0.89 20.09 -9.81
CA ASN A 147 1.65 20.70 -8.72
C ASN A 147 2.87 19.88 -8.23
N GLY A 148 3.35 18.92 -9.04
CA GLY A 148 4.51 18.08 -8.71
C GLY A 148 4.20 16.91 -7.78
N LYS A 149 2.97 16.76 -7.29
CA LYS A 149 2.52 15.64 -6.44
C LYS A 149 1.14 15.15 -6.87
N CYS A 150 0.94 13.85 -6.74
CA CYS A 150 -0.32 13.16 -6.94
C CYS A 150 -0.59 12.23 -5.75
N ILE A 151 -1.81 11.76 -5.66
CA ILE A 151 -2.18 10.74 -4.71
C ILE A 151 -2.06 9.39 -5.39
N CYS A 152 -1.23 8.51 -4.84
CA CYS A 152 -1.09 7.14 -5.30
C CYS A 152 -1.73 6.22 -4.28
N ALA A 153 -2.48 5.22 -4.76
CA ALA A 153 -3.10 4.19 -3.94
C ALA A 153 -2.59 2.80 -4.35
N TRP A 154 -2.43 1.94 -3.38
CA TRP A 154 -2.15 0.54 -3.57
C TRP A 154 -3.41 -0.26 -3.23
N PHE A 155 -3.81 -1.15 -4.13
CA PHE A 155 -4.96 -2.03 -3.96
C PHE A 155 -4.48 -3.47 -3.94
N TRP A 156 -4.94 -4.23 -2.97
CA TRP A 156 -4.71 -5.64 -2.86
C TRP A 156 -6.03 -6.40 -2.91
N ILE A 157 -6.08 -7.45 -3.73
CA ILE A 157 -7.22 -8.35 -3.84
C ILE A 157 -6.82 -9.72 -3.31
N HIS A 158 -7.60 -10.24 -2.39
CA HIS A 158 -7.37 -11.56 -1.79
C HIS A 158 -8.61 -12.44 -1.88
N SER A 159 -8.43 -13.75 -1.63
CA SER A 159 -9.47 -14.73 -1.94
C SER A 159 -10.44 -15.03 -0.80
N GLN A 160 -10.06 -14.85 0.46
CA GLN A 160 -10.89 -15.30 1.59
C GLN A 160 -12.03 -14.37 1.95
N ASP A 161 -11.82 -13.07 1.93
CA ASP A 161 -12.80 -12.12 2.48
C ASP A 161 -13.53 -11.32 1.39
N SER A 162 -13.28 -11.62 0.13
CA SER A 162 -13.84 -10.97 -1.07
C SER A 162 -13.78 -9.43 -1.06
N GLY A 163 -13.18 -8.84 -0.06
CA GLY A 163 -12.94 -7.41 0.06
C GLY A 163 -11.62 -7.01 -0.56
N GLY A 164 -11.53 -5.80 -1.09
CA GLY A 164 -10.26 -5.18 -1.40
C GLY A 164 -9.68 -4.55 -0.14
N GLU A 165 -8.39 -4.69 0.09
CA GLU A 165 -7.70 -3.85 1.06
C GLU A 165 -7.08 -2.66 0.33
N GLN A 166 -7.33 -1.47 0.85
CA GLN A 166 -6.68 -0.26 0.38
C GLN A 166 -5.69 0.19 1.44
N SER A 167 -4.42 0.29 1.06
CA SER A 167 -3.45 1.07 1.82
C SER A 167 -3.02 2.28 0.99
N SER A 168 -3.19 3.43 1.53
CA SER A 168 -2.78 4.71 0.95
C SER A 168 -1.45 5.16 1.53
#